data_6af1fb2c5d5cc4599bd1b2bba176de74
#
_entry.id   6af1fb2c5d5cc4599bd1b2bba176de74
#
_cell.length_a   1.000
_cell.length_b   1.000
_cell.length_c   1.000
_cell.angle_alpha   90.00
_cell.angle_beta   90.00
_cell.angle_gamma   90.00
#
_symmetry.space_group_name_H-M   'P 1'
#
loop_
_entity.id
_entity.type
_entity.pdbx_description
1 polymer ?
#
loop_
_entity_poly.entity_id
_entity_poly.type
_entity_poly.pdbx_seq_one_letter_code
_entity_poly.pdbx_strand_id
1 'polypeptide(L)'
;MACPFGTTVIQYSEATRSMILLIDNYDSFTYNLVQRLGEIDPSLELEVHRNDKISIEEIESRNPSHLIISPGPCTPDQAGISLECAKHFAGQTPLLGVCLGHQSIGQAFGATIVRADRLMHGKTDMIHHDDQGLYAGLENPLVATRYHSLIIKPETLPEEFEVCAWSDSPDGSREIMGIRHKSMLVFGMQFHPESFLTEDGTILLERFLETK
;
A
#
# COMPACT_ATOMS: atom_id res chain seq x y z
N MET A 1 53.13 -27.88 28.03
CA MET A 1 52.71 -27.00 26.92
C MET A 1 51.24 -27.24 26.63
N ALA A 2 50.40 -26.33 27.06
CA ALA A 2 48.94 -26.39 26.81
C ALA A 2 48.60 -25.37 25.73
N CYS A 3 48.01 -25.84 24.63
CA CYS A 3 47.48 -25.00 23.59
C CYS A 3 46.09 -24.44 24.00
N PRO A 4 45.88 -23.12 23.98
CA PRO A 4 44.54 -22.57 24.22
C PRO A 4 43.81 -22.47 22.87
N PHE A 5 42.89 -23.37 22.63
CA PHE A 5 41.88 -23.18 21.59
C PHE A 5 40.81 -22.22 22.12
N GLY A 6 40.93 -20.95 21.75
CA GLY A 6 39.88 -19.99 21.96
C GLY A 6 38.72 -20.29 21.05
N THR A 7 37.56 -20.64 21.62
CA THR A 7 36.30 -20.80 20.88
C THR A 7 35.80 -19.41 20.51
N THR A 8 35.98 -19.03 19.25
CA THR A 8 35.33 -17.82 18.70
C THR A 8 33.87 -18.12 18.51
N VAL A 9 33.03 -17.62 19.40
CA VAL A 9 31.56 -17.62 19.20
C VAL A 9 31.25 -16.55 18.15
N ILE A 10 30.99 -16.98 16.94
CA ILE A 10 30.41 -16.10 15.92
C ILE A 10 28.95 -15.84 16.35
N GLN A 11 28.71 -14.65 16.92
CA GLN A 11 27.33 -14.16 17.08
C GLN A 11 26.84 -13.83 15.67
N TYR A 12 25.98 -14.69 15.14
CA TYR A 12 25.10 -14.32 14.04
C TYR A 12 24.18 -13.23 14.61
N SER A 13 24.27 -12.01 14.09
CA SER A 13 23.24 -11.02 14.31
C SER A 13 21.94 -11.66 13.84
N GLU A 14 20.95 -11.78 14.73
CA GLU A 14 19.59 -12.06 14.32
C GLU A 14 19.23 -10.96 13.30
N ALA A 15 19.18 -11.36 12.03
CA ALA A 15 18.59 -10.51 11.02
C ALA A 15 17.18 -10.21 11.52
N THR A 16 16.92 -8.98 11.90
CA THR A 16 15.59 -8.53 12.29
C THR A 16 14.66 -8.92 11.15
N ARG A 17 13.83 -9.95 11.39
CA ARG A 17 12.85 -10.40 10.41
C ARG A 17 11.98 -9.19 10.06
N SER A 18 11.88 -8.92 8.76
CA SER A 18 11.02 -7.87 8.26
C SER A 18 9.57 -8.27 8.53
N MET A 19 8.93 -7.64 9.50
CA MET A 19 7.53 -7.86 9.83
C MET A 19 6.66 -6.84 9.11
N ILE A 20 5.69 -7.31 8.35
CA ILE A 20 4.72 -6.48 7.64
C ILE A 20 3.39 -6.59 8.37
N LEU A 21 2.81 -5.45 8.70
CA LEU A 21 1.51 -5.39 9.33
C LEU A 21 0.46 -4.90 8.32
N LEU A 22 -0.62 -5.66 8.16
CA LEU A 22 -1.77 -5.30 7.35
C LEU A 22 -2.94 -4.90 8.22
N ILE A 23 -3.49 -3.71 7.97
CA ILE A 23 -4.80 -3.29 8.50
C ILE A 23 -5.88 -3.79 7.55
N ASP A 24 -6.70 -4.72 8.02
CA ASP A 24 -7.77 -5.33 7.25
C ASP A 24 -9.09 -4.56 7.44
N ASN A 25 -9.55 -3.92 6.39
CA ASN A 25 -10.81 -3.18 6.33
C ASN A 25 -12.03 -4.08 6.02
N TYR A 26 -12.00 -5.35 6.46
CA TYR A 26 -13.08 -6.31 6.23
C TYR A 26 -13.32 -6.62 4.75
N ASP A 27 -12.24 -6.66 3.98
CA ASP A 27 -12.30 -6.96 2.55
C ASP A 27 -11.91 -8.40 2.24
N SER A 28 -12.60 -9.02 1.28
CA SER A 28 -12.29 -10.37 0.82
C SER A 28 -10.96 -10.46 0.07
N PHE A 29 -10.46 -9.35 -0.47
CA PHE A 29 -9.17 -9.29 -1.19
C PHE A 29 -7.97 -9.06 -0.27
N THR A 30 -8.16 -8.78 1.03
CA THR A 30 -7.05 -8.65 1.98
C THR A 30 -6.15 -9.89 1.98
N TYR A 31 -6.74 -11.08 1.95
CA TYR A 31 -5.95 -12.32 1.92
C TYR A 31 -5.28 -12.59 0.57
N ASN A 32 -5.73 -11.98 -0.52
CA ASN A 32 -4.98 -12.00 -1.78
C ASN A 32 -3.69 -11.17 -1.67
N LEU A 33 -3.72 -10.02 -0.95
CA LEU A 33 -2.49 -9.27 -0.62
C LEU A 33 -1.53 -10.15 0.20
N VAL A 34 -2.03 -10.80 1.25
CA VAL A 34 -1.23 -11.72 2.08
C VAL A 34 -0.60 -12.82 1.23
N GLN A 35 -1.39 -13.44 0.34
CA GLN A 35 -0.89 -14.48 -0.56
C GLN A 35 0.19 -13.95 -1.50
N ARG A 36 -0.04 -12.80 -2.16
CA ARG A 36 0.95 -12.19 -3.06
C ARG A 36 2.26 -11.85 -2.34
N LEU A 37 2.18 -11.27 -1.15
CA LEU A 37 3.37 -10.97 -0.34
C LEU A 37 4.13 -12.24 0.04
N GLY A 38 3.42 -13.30 0.43
CA GLY A 38 4.03 -14.61 0.72
C GLY A 38 4.60 -15.33 -0.51
N GLU A 39 4.07 -15.06 -1.72
CA GLU A 39 4.64 -15.54 -2.99
C GLU A 39 5.94 -14.81 -3.35
N ILE A 40 6.03 -13.51 -3.04
CA ILE A 40 7.24 -12.69 -3.25
C ILE A 40 8.37 -13.18 -2.33
N ASP A 41 8.08 -13.31 -1.04
CA ASP A 41 9.05 -13.82 -0.07
C ASP A 41 8.36 -14.68 1.01
N PRO A 42 8.48 -16.00 0.94
CA PRO A 42 7.89 -16.92 1.92
C PRO A 42 8.45 -16.79 3.35
N SER A 43 9.53 -16.04 3.54
CA SER A 43 10.15 -15.81 4.85
C SER A 43 9.60 -14.57 5.57
N LEU A 44 8.75 -13.77 4.91
CA LEU A 44 8.12 -12.58 5.51
C LEU A 44 7.26 -12.98 6.71
N GLU A 45 7.40 -12.23 7.78
CA GLU A 45 6.46 -12.27 8.89
C GLU A 45 5.30 -11.33 8.59
N LEU A 46 4.10 -11.90 8.43
CA LEU A 46 2.89 -11.15 8.06
C LEU A 46 1.89 -11.20 9.21
N GLU A 47 1.55 -10.03 9.75
CA GLU A 47 0.46 -9.88 10.72
C GLU A 47 -0.73 -9.18 10.07
N VAL A 48 -1.94 -9.72 10.26
CA VAL A 48 -3.19 -9.16 9.73
C VAL A 48 -4.10 -8.82 10.91
N HIS A 49 -4.46 -7.56 11.05
CA HIS A 49 -5.34 -7.07 12.10
C HIS A 49 -6.54 -6.34 11.52
N ARG A 50 -7.73 -6.66 12.02
CA ARG A 50 -8.94 -5.91 11.67
C ARG A 50 -8.81 -4.45 12.12
N ASN A 51 -9.32 -3.53 11.33
CA ASN A 51 -9.23 -2.08 11.55
C ASN A 51 -9.89 -1.57 12.85
N ASP A 52 -10.65 -2.41 13.54
CA ASP A 52 -11.32 -2.15 14.83
C ASP A 52 -10.80 -3.05 15.98
N LYS A 53 -9.71 -3.81 15.74
CA LYS A 53 -9.17 -4.81 16.69
C LYS A 53 -7.70 -4.60 17.02
N ILE A 54 -7.13 -3.47 16.67
CA ILE A 54 -5.78 -3.07 17.01
C ILE A 54 -5.74 -1.57 17.23
N SER A 55 -4.91 -1.10 18.15
CA SER A 55 -4.68 0.33 18.39
C SER A 55 -3.37 0.81 17.75
N ILE A 56 -3.19 2.14 17.68
CA ILE A 56 -1.95 2.75 17.20
C ILE A 56 -0.76 2.33 18.08
N GLU A 57 -0.93 2.35 19.41
CA GLU A 57 0.11 1.97 20.36
C GLU A 57 0.50 0.48 20.23
N GLU A 58 -0.46 -0.37 19.91
CA GLU A 58 -0.18 -1.79 19.64
C GLU A 58 0.59 -1.99 18.35
N ILE A 59 0.32 -1.20 17.30
CA ILE A 59 1.11 -1.22 16.05
C ILE A 59 2.52 -0.71 16.32
N GLU A 60 2.67 0.42 17.05
CA GLU A 60 3.99 0.95 17.43
C GLU A 60 4.82 -0.08 18.20
N SER A 61 4.20 -0.78 19.16
CA SER A 61 4.89 -1.79 19.97
C SER A 61 5.42 -2.97 19.15
N ARG A 62 4.78 -3.26 18.01
CA ARG A 62 5.20 -4.32 17.08
C ARG A 62 6.32 -3.87 16.16
N ASN A 63 6.50 -2.56 16.00
CA ASN A 63 7.54 -1.95 15.18
C ASN A 63 7.63 -2.57 13.77
N PRO A 64 6.55 -2.54 12.97
CA PRO A 64 6.55 -3.15 11.65
C PRO A 64 7.55 -2.45 10.73
N SER A 65 8.22 -3.23 9.88
CA SER A 65 9.08 -2.71 8.83
C SER A 65 8.29 -2.03 7.71
N HIS A 66 7.07 -2.49 7.47
CA HIS A 66 6.13 -1.95 6.49
C HIS A 66 4.71 -2.05 7.02
N LEU A 67 3.88 -1.08 6.64
CA LEU A 67 2.47 -1.02 6.99
C LEU A 67 1.63 -0.97 5.71
N ILE A 68 0.61 -1.83 5.62
CA ILE A 68 -0.31 -1.85 4.49
C ILE A 68 -1.73 -1.64 5.00
N ILE A 69 -2.45 -0.68 4.41
CA ILE A 69 -3.88 -0.47 4.63
C ILE A 69 -4.65 -1.10 3.46
N SER A 70 -5.45 -2.11 3.75
CA SER A 70 -6.10 -2.95 2.75
C SER A 70 -7.25 -2.24 2.01
N PRO A 71 -7.73 -2.82 0.90
CA PRO A 71 -9.05 -2.52 0.38
C PRO A 71 -10.14 -2.67 1.45
N GLY A 72 -11.31 -2.14 1.17
CA GLY A 72 -12.45 -2.26 2.07
C GLY A 72 -13.73 -1.69 1.48
N PRO A 73 -14.88 -1.99 2.08
CA PRO A 73 -16.16 -1.39 1.74
C PRO A 73 -16.29 0.04 2.31
N CYS A 74 -17.33 0.75 1.87
CA CYS A 74 -17.75 2.05 2.38
C CYS A 74 -16.77 3.20 2.09
N THR A 75 -16.51 4.04 3.07
CA THR A 75 -15.66 5.25 2.96
C THR A 75 -14.55 5.23 3.99
N PRO A 76 -13.50 6.05 3.84
CA PRO A 76 -12.44 6.17 4.84
C PRO A 76 -12.94 6.53 6.24
N ASP A 77 -14.01 7.31 6.38
CA ASP A 77 -14.60 7.66 7.68
C ASP A 77 -15.16 6.44 8.43
N GLN A 78 -15.41 5.35 7.71
CA GLN A 78 -15.93 4.09 8.25
C GLN A 78 -14.86 2.98 8.31
N ALA A 79 -13.62 3.31 8.02
CA ALA A 79 -12.48 2.39 7.95
C ALA A 79 -11.73 2.22 9.28
N GLY A 80 -12.42 2.37 10.43
CA GLY A 80 -11.81 2.21 11.75
C GLY A 80 -10.57 3.09 11.93
N ILE A 81 -9.45 2.50 12.33
CA ILE A 81 -8.19 3.24 12.57
C ILE A 81 -7.44 3.64 11.29
N SER A 82 -7.92 3.29 10.08
CA SER A 82 -7.15 3.45 8.85
C SER A 82 -6.70 4.88 8.57
N LEU A 83 -7.57 5.88 8.86
CA LEU A 83 -7.22 7.31 8.73
C LEU A 83 -6.13 7.72 9.74
N GLU A 84 -6.31 7.34 11.00
CA GLU A 84 -5.37 7.65 12.08
C GLU A 84 -4.04 6.95 11.82
N CYS A 85 -4.07 5.70 11.41
CA CYS A 85 -2.92 4.90 11.03
C CYS A 85 -2.12 5.57 9.88
N ALA A 86 -2.81 6.00 8.82
CA ALA A 86 -2.18 6.70 7.70
C ALA A 86 -1.48 7.98 8.14
N LYS A 87 -2.10 8.75 9.02
CA LYS A 87 -1.54 10.01 9.51
C LYS A 87 -0.38 9.80 10.49
N HIS A 88 -0.51 8.81 11.38
CA HIS A 88 0.45 8.58 12.46
C HIS A 88 1.75 7.97 11.94
N PHE A 89 1.67 6.96 11.07
CA PHE A 89 2.86 6.23 10.59
C PHE A 89 3.52 6.86 9.37
N ALA A 90 2.92 7.87 8.75
CA ALA A 90 3.55 8.60 7.65
C ALA A 90 4.88 9.22 8.08
N GLY A 91 5.94 8.89 7.34
CA GLY A 91 7.32 9.31 7.64
C GLY A 91 8.01 8.53 8.77
N GLN A 92 7.34 7.58 9.40
CA GLN A 92 7.91 6.68 10.41
C GLN A 92 8.14 5.28 9.86
N THR A 93 7.16 4.77 9.12
CA THR A 93 7.16 3.42 8.54
C THR A 93 6.74 3.50 7.08
N PRO A 94 7.39 2.80 6.13
CA PRO A 94 6.90 2.67 4.77
C PRO A 94 5.44 2.22 4.75
N LEU A 95 4.60 3.01 4.09
CA LEU A 95 3.14 2.87 4.13
C LEU A 95 2.56 2.73 2.73
N LEU A 96 1.78 1.67 2.51
CA LEU A 96 1.00 1.46 1.28
C LEU A 96 -0.49 1.42 1.60
N GLY A 97 -1.29 2.20 0.90
CA GLY A 97 -2.75 2.08 0.89
C GLY A 97 -3.26 1.50 -0.43
N VAL A 98 -4.12 0.49 -0.37
CA VAL A 98 -4.75 -0.13 -1.54
C VAL A 98 -6.24 0.15 -1.53
N CYS A 99 -6.78 0.68 -2.61
CA CYS A 99 -8.19 1.02 -2.84
C CYS A 99 -8.75 1.93 -1.70
N LEU A 100 -9.50 1.40 -0.73
CA LEU A 100 -9.94 2.16 0.45
C LEU A 100 -8.75 2.70 1.25
N GLY A 101 -7.65 1.94 1.35
CA GLY A 101 -6.42 2.40 2.00
C GLY A 101 -5.78 3.59 1.28
N HIS A 102 -5.77 3.61 -0.05
CA HIS A 102 -5.34 4.77 -0.84
C HIS A 102 -6.21 6.01 -0.56
N GLN A 103 -7.53 5.84 -0.53
CA GLN A 103 -8.47 6.90 -0.19
C GLN A 103 -8.28 7.38 1.25
N SER A 104 -7.99 6.45 2.18
CA SER A 104 -7.70 6.79 3.58
C SER A 104 -6.42 7.61 3.72
N ILE A 105 -5.37 7.30 2.98
CA ILE A 105 -4.17 8.13 2.91
C ILE A 105 -4.52 9.52 2.38
N GLY A 106 -5.18 9.62 1.23
CA GLY A 106 -5.57 10.92 0.66
C GLY A 106 -6.37 11.76 1.65
N GLN A 107 -7.40 11.19 2.27
CA GLN A 107 -8.28 11.89 3.22
C GLN A 107 -7.54 12.27 4.52
N ALA A 108 -6.65 11.43 5.02
CA ALA A 108 -5.86 11.70 6.24
C ALA A 108 -5.00 12.96 6.09
N PHE A 109 -4.59 13.28 4.86
CA PHE A 109 -3.83 14.47 4.51
C PHE A 109 -4.69 15.64 3.97
N GLY A 110 -6.02 15.48 3.94
CA GLY A 110 -6.95 16.56 3.63
C GLY A 110 -7.58 16.52 2.24
N ALA A 111 -7.32 15.49 1.44
CA ALA A 111 -8.01 15.29 0.18
C ALA A 111 -9.49 14.94 0.40
N THR A 112 -10.33 15.30 -0.54
CA THR A 112 -11.76 14.98 -0.54
C THR A 112 -12.03 13.70 -1.34
N ILE A 113 -12.77 12.77 -0.76
CA ILE A 113 -13.20 11.56 -1.44
C ILE A 113 -14.59 11.80 -2.05
N VAL A 114 -14.70 11.52 -3.34
CA VAL A 114 -15.93 11.75 -4.11
C VAL A 114 -16.34 10.49 -4.87
N ARG A 115 -17.59 10.47 -5.34
CA ARG A 115 -18.05 9.39 -6.21
C ARG A 115 -17.37 9.51 -7.58
N ALA A 116 -16.86 8.38 -8.08
CA ALA A 116 -16.33 8.30 -9.44
C ALA A 116 -17.46 8.45 -10.47
N ASP A 117 -17.19 9.11 -11.58
CA ASP A 117 -18.15 9.23 -12.69
C ASP A 117 -18.38 7.87 -13.36
N ARG A 118 -17.38 7.00 -13.34
CA ARG A 118 -17.47 5.63 -13.84
C ARG A 118 -17.51 4.62 -12.71
N LEU A 119 -18.54 3.79 -12.69
CA LEU A 119 -18.60 2.65 -11.79
C LEU A 119 -17.69 1.53 -12.34
N MET A 120 -16.60 1.27 -11.65
CA MET A 120 -15.67 0.18 -11.97
C MET A 120 -15.84 -0.96 -10.97
N HIS A 121 -16.32 -2.11 -11.47
CA HIS A 121 -16.54 -3.29 -10.62
C HIS A 121 -16.03 -4.54 -11.33
N GLY A 122 -14.87 -5.01 -10.91
CA GLY A 122 -14.25 -6.22 -11.45
C GLY A 122 -13.82 -6.09 -12.92
N LYS A 123 -13.46 -4.89 -13.35
CA LYS A 123 -12.98 -4.62 -14.72
C LYS A 123 -11.52 -4.24 -14.71
N THR A 124 -10.83 -4.62 -15.76
CA THR A 124 -9.49 -4.09 -16.04
C THR A 124 -9.59 -2.73 -16.71
N ASP A 125 -8.60 -1.90 -16.46
CA ASP A 125 -8.43 -0.59 -17.09
C ASP A 125 -6.96 -0.34 -17.39
N MET A 126 -6.70 0.58 -18.32
CA MET A 126 -5.35 1.01 -18.68
C MET A 126 -4.93 2.13 -17.74
N ILE A 127 -3.89 1.87 -16.97
CA ILE A 127 -3.37 2.80 -15.97
C ILE A 127 -2.06 3.39 -16.47
N HIS A 128 -2.09 4.67 -16.81
CA HIS A 128 -0.89 5.44 -17.13
C HIS A 128 -0.12 5.76 -15.84
N HIS A 129 1.20 5.91 -15.93
CA HIS A 129 2.04 6.26 -14.79
C HIS A 129 3.24 7.13 -15.22
N ASP A 130 3.94 7.68 -14.24
CA ASP A 130 5.06 8.62 -14.44
C ASP A 130 6.42 7.95 -14.68
N ASP A 131 6.46 6.62 -14.75
CA ASP A 131 7.68 5.80 -14.92
C ASP A 131 8.74 6.03 -13.81
N GLN A 132 8.29 6.34 -12.58
CA GLN A 132 9.17 6.61 -11.44
C GLN A 132 8.80 5.77 -10.21
N GLY A 133 9.76 5.61 -9.28
CA GLY A 133 9.57 4.88 -8.03
C GLY A 133 9.06 3.46 -8.25
N LEU A 134 7.89 3.13 -7.70
CA LEU A 134 7.31 1.78 -7.83
C LEU A 134 6.98 1.41 -9.28
N TYR A 135 6.77 2.41 -10.15
CA TYR A 135 6.37 2.22 -11.57
C TYR A 135 7.54 2.20 -12.56
N ALA A 136 8.77 2.45 -12.11
CA ALA A 136 9.93 2.61 -13.02
C ALA A 136 10.14 1.39 -13.92
N GLY A 137 10.16 1.59 -15.25
CA GLY A 137 10.41 0.55 -16.25
C GLY A 137 9.29 -0.49 -16.40
N LEU A 138 8.08 -0.23 -15.87
CA LEU A 138 6.90 -1.03 -16.17
C LEU A 138 6.32 -0.62 -17.54
N GLU A 139 5.49 -1.48 -18.11
CA GLU A 139 4.75 -1.14 -19.32
C GLU A 139 3.77 0.02 -19.05
N ASN A 140 3.72 1.02 -19.96
CA ASN A 140 2.91 2.22 -19.79
C ASN A 140 2.03 2.47 -21.02
N PRO A 141 0.69 2.33 -20.91
CA PRO A 141 -0.07 2.04 -19.69
C PRO A 141 0.00 0.57 -19.27
N LEU A 142 -0.02 0.31 -17.97
CA LEU A 142 -0.19 -1.03 -17.41
C LEU A 142 -1.67 -1.42 -17.31
N VAL A 143 -1.95 -2.73 -17.31
CA VAL A 143 -3.31 -3.27 -17.11
C VAL A 143 -3.53 -3.54 -15.63
N ALA A 144 -4.58 -2.94 -15.03
CA ALA A 144 -4.91 -3.18 -13.63
C ALA A 144 -6.41 -3.33 -13.38
N THR A 145 -6.74 -4.10 -12.35
CA THR A 145 -8.12 -4.35 -11.92
C THR A 145 -8.62 -3.24 -11.00
N ARG A 146 -9.85 -2.79 -11.26
CA ARG A 146 -10.54 -1.77 -10.47
C ARG A 146 -11.87 -2.30 -9.90
N TYR A 147 -12.13 -2.00 -8.60
CA TYR A 147 -13.36 -2.40 -7.88
C TYR A 147 -13.97 -1.26 -7.08
N HIS A 148 -13.79 0.00 -7.47
CA HIS A 148 -14.18 1.14 -6.66
C HIS A 148 -15.28 2.00 -7.30
N SER A 149 -16.05 2.65 -6.44
CA SER A 149 -17.04 3.68 -6.80
C SER A 149 -16.66 5.07 -6.26
N LEU A 150 -15.58 5.15 -5.48
CA LEU A 150 -15.05 6.38 -4.91
C LEU A 150 -13.62 6.61 -5.39
N ILE A 151 -13.25 7.89 -5.50
CA ILE A 151 -11.92 8.36 -5.90
C ILE A 151 -11.50 9.55 -5.07
N ILE A 152 -10.20 9.83 -5.03
CA ILE A 152 -9.68 11.12 -4.57
C ILE A 152 -10.04 12.18 -5.61
N LYS A 153 -10.67 13.29 -5.17
CA LYS A 153 -10.96 14.43 -6.02
C LYS A 153 -9.64 15.14 -6.38
N PRO A 154 -9.25 15.19 -7.69
CA PRO A 154 -7.91 15.62 -8.08
C PRO A 154 -7.51 17.02 -7.57
N GLU A 155 -8.46 17.97 -7.59
CA GLU A 155 -8.19 19.37 -7.21
C GLU A 155 -7.98 19.56 -5.70
N THR A 156 -8.22 18.51 -4.91
CA THR A 156 -8.08 18.54 -3.45
C THR A 156 -6.88 17.73 -2.95
N LEU A 157 -6.14 17.07 -3.86
CA LEU A 157 -4.92 16.36 -3.47
C LEU A 157 -3.90 17.38 -2.93
N PRO A 158 -3.39 17.20 -1.69
CA PRO A 158 -2.41 18.12 -1.12
C PRO A 158 -1.11 18.18 -1.93
N GLU A 159 -0.46 19.37 -1.91
CA GLU A 159 0.75 19.63 -2.70
C GLU A 159 1.94 18.75 -2.32
N GLU A 160 1.96 18.18 -1.13
CA GLU A 160 2.98 17.23 -0.69
C GLU A 160 2.90 15.86 -1.39
N PHE A 161 1.80 15.58 -2.10
CA PHE A 161 1.66 14.39 -2.92
C PHE A 161 1.85 14.67 -4.41
N GLU A 162 2.32 13.65 -5.11
CA GLU A 162 2.35 13.57 -6.57
C GLU A 162 1.34 12.51 -7.04
N VAL A 163 0.66 12.82 -8.14
CA VAL A 163 -0.11 11.81 -8.88
C VAL A 163 0.88 11.02 -9.72
N CYS A 164 1.18 9.81 -9.31
CA CYS A 164 2.14 8.93 -10.01
C CYS A 164 1.48 7.93 -10.96
N ALA A 165 0.15 7.73 -10.85
CA ALA A 165 -0.62 6.93 -11.82
C ALA A 165 -2.04 7.48 -11.99
N TRP A 166 -2.61 7.33 -13.20
CA TRP A 166 -3.93 7.83 -13.54
C TRP A 166 -4.62 6.98 -14.63
N SER A 167 -5.94 7.09 -14.70
CA SER A 167 -6.74 6.55 -15.80
C SER A 167 -7.47 7.68 -16.50
N ASP A 168 -7.51 7.67 -17.82
CA ASP A 168 -8.23 8.67 -18.61
C ASP A 168 -9.73 8.35 -18.65
N SER A 169 -10.56 9.34 -18.37
CA SER A 169 -12.00 9.27 -18.50
C SER A 169 -12.47 9.64 -19.91
N PRO A 170 -13.64 9.17 -20.37
CA PRO A 170 -14.16 9.47 -21.70
C PRO A 170 -14.37 10.96 -21.99
N ASP A 171 -14.54 11.78 -20.96
CA ASP A 171 -14.68 13.25 -21.05
C ASP A 171 -13.33 13.98 -21.12
N GLY A 172 -12.20 13.23 -21.09
CA GLY A 172 -10.84 13.76 -21.09
C GLY A 172 -10.30 14.15 -19.72
N SER A 173 -11.08 13.96 -18.64
CA SER A 173 -10.56 14.11 -17.28
C SER A 173 -9.68 12.92 -16.87
N ARG A 174 -8.90 13.11 -15.80
CA ARG A 174 -8.06 12.05 -15.24
C ARG A 174 -8.53 11.68 -13.84
N GLU A 175 -8.73 10.40 -13.63
CA GLU A 175 -8.96 9.84 -12.31
C GLU A 175 -7.61 9.43 -11.69
N ILE A 176 -7.36 9.83 -10.43
CA ILE A 176 -6.15 9.44 -9.70
C ILE A 176 -6.18 7.94 -9.40
N MET A 177 -5.17 7.22 -9.89
CA MET A 177 -4.99 5.79 -9.66
C MET A 177 -3.77 5.47 -8.81
N GLY A 178 -2.86 6.41 -8.63
CA GLY A 178 -1.71 6.28 -7.75
C GLY A 178 -1.26 7.63 -7.21
N ILE A 179 -0.90 7.64 -5.93
CA ILE A 179 -0.28 8.78 -5.26
C ILE A 179 1.02 8.35 -4.59
N ARG A 180 1.96 9.29 -4.53
CA ARG A 180 3.24 9.14 -3.84
C ARG A 180 3.52 10.42 -3.07
N HIS A 181 3.89 10.32 -1.79
CA HIS A 181 4.35 11.48 -1.04
C HIS A 181 5.77 11.89 -1.49
N LYS A 182 6.03 13.18 -1.62
CA LYS A 182 7.29 13.73 -2.18
C LYS A 182 8.54 13.46 -1.34
N SER A 183 8.38 13.28 -0.02
CA SER A 183 9.51 13.15 0.92
C SER A 183 9.40 12.00 1.91
N MET A 184 8.23 11.36 2.03
CA MET A 184 8.00 10.21 2.90
C MET A 184 7.71 8.97 2.06
N LEU A 185 8.00 7.79 2.60
CA LEU A 185 7.70 6.51 1.95
C LEU A 185 6.21 6.15 2.14
N VAL A 186 5.35 6.98 1.56
CA VAL A 186 3.89 6.82 1.59
C VAL A 186 3.37 6.72 0.17
N PHE A 187 2.70 5.62 -0.12
CA PHE A 187 2.20 5.26 -1.45
C PHE A 187 0.72 4.89 -1.38
N GLY A 188 -0.02 5.20 -2.42
CA GLY A 188 -1.40 4.78 -2.54
C GLY A 188 -1.70 4.27 -3.94
N MET A 189 -2.39 3.13 -4.06
CA MET A 189 -2.86 2.55 -5.31
C MET A 189 -4.38 2.41 -5.24
N GLN A 190 -5.12 3.07 -6.15
CA GLN A 190 -6.57 2.97 -6.22
C GLN A 190 -7.02 1.64 -6.85
N PHE A 191 -6.19 1.06 -7.70
CA PHE A 191 -6.40 -0.27 -8.28
C PHE A 191 -5.89 -1.38 -7.34
N HIS A 192 -6.14 -2.62 -7.72
CA HIS A 192 -5.83 -3.82 -6.92
C HIS A 192 -4.56 -4.52 -7.43
N PRO A 193 -3.38 -4.27 -6.84
CA PRO A 193 -2.14 -4.95 -7.25
C PRO A 193 -2.15 -6.45 -6.92
N GLU A 194 -2.97 -6.89 -5.96
CA GLU A 194 -3.11 -8.29 -5.57
C GLU A 194 -3.96 -9.12 -6.55
N SER A 195 -4.68 -8.45 -7.45
CA SER A 195 -5.53 -9.15 -8.43
C SER A 195 -4.68 -9.89 -9.46
N PHE A 196 -5.10 -11.08 -9.81
CA PHE A 196 -4.45 -11.89 -10.87
C PHE A 196 -4.56 -11.25 -12.28
N LEU A 197 -5.48 -10.30 -12.47
CA LEU A 197 -5.63 -9.54 -13.70
C LEU A 197 -4.80 -8.23 -13.72
N THR A 198 -4.06 -7.94 -12.65
CA THR A 198 -3.08 -6.85 -12.61
C THR A 198 -1.70 -7.46 -12.87
N GLU A 199 -1.26 -7.41 -14.13
CA GLU A 199 -0.09 -8.18 -14.60
C GLU A 199 1.18 -7.81 -13.82
N ASP A 200 1.45 -6.53 -13.63
CA ASP A 200 2.62 -6.02 -12.91
C ASP A 200 2.40 -5.85 -11.38
N GLY A 201 1.27 -6.31 -10.87
CA GLY A 201 0.90 -6.11 -9.47
C GLY A 201 1.91 -6.68 -8.48
N THR A 202 2.47 -7.85 -8.77
CA THR A 202 3.51 -8.48 -7.95
C THR A 202 4.78 -7.64 -7.91
N ILE A 203 5.20 -7.07 -9.04
CA ILE A 203 6.39 -6.21 -9.13
C ILE A 203 6.20 -4.93 -8.31
N LEU A 204 5.00 -4.33 -8.36
CA LEU A 204 4.68 -3.14 -7.55
C LEU A 204 4.77 -3.43 -6.05
N LEU A 205 4.25 -4.57 -5.60
CA LEU A 205 4.33 -5.00 -4.20
C LEU A 205 5.77 -5.33 -3.78
N GLU A 206 6.54 -6.02 -4.62
CA GLU A 206 7.96 -6.33 -4.38
C GLU A 206 8.77 -5.05 -4.18
N ARG A 207 8.61 -4.07 -5.06
CA ARG A 207 9.29 -2.77 -4.97
C ARG A 207 8.88 -1.98 -3.72
N PHE A 208 7.62 -2.09 -3.30
CA PHE A 208 7.21 -1.50 -2.03
C PHE A 208 7.95 -2.12 -0.85
N LEU A 209 8.13 -3.45 -0.83
CA LEU A 209 8.88 -4.15 0.22
C LEU A 209 10.37 -3.80 0.24
N GLU A 210 10.93 -3.32 -0.87
CA GLU A 210 12.33 -2.88 -0.97
C GLU A 210 12.55 -1.45 -0.43
N THR A 211 11.48 -0.68 -0.17
CA THR A 211 11.60 0.69 0.38
C THR A 211 12.12 0.67 1.82
N LYS A 212 13.02 1.62 2.16
CA LYS A 212 13.69 1.69 3.48
C LYS A 212 13.87 3.13 3.92
#